data_a50f3d771a35b94d6e2737ba55ebd31e
#
_entry.id   a50f3d771a35b94d6e2737ba55ebd31e
#
_cell.length_a   1.000
_cell.length_b   1.000
_cell.length_c   1.000
_cell.angle_alpha   90.00
_cell.angle_beta   90.00
_cell.angle_gamma   90.00
#
_symmetry.space_group_name_H-M   'P 1'
#
loop_
_entity.id
_entity.type
_entity.pdbx_description
1 polymer ?
#
loop_
_entity_poly.entity_id
_entity_poly.type
_entity_poly.pdbx_seq_one_letter_code
_entity_poly.pdbx_strand_id
1 'polypeptide(L)'
;MKHQKPSWSFQLEDGREACLIFTTKDHGNLSIDQDHQVLTIRQRAIVDEEWNYLEQVHGVEVVQVKSPGDCQGRSGDALFTKKSEVPISIQVADCAPVALINPSGSLGLVHAGWKGLTLGVIDRAIEAMSKVRNKPSVAVLGPCIHPNFYEFGEKEMNRVCK
;
A
#
# COMPACT_ATOMS: atom_id res chain seq x y z
N MET A 1 19.96 3.89 12.97
CA MET A 1 18.99 4.51 12.05
C MET A 1 17.83 5.04 12.87
N LYS A 2 17.42 6.30 12.67
CA LYS A 2 16.21 6.83 13.32
C LYS A 2 15.04 6.40 12.42
N HIS A 3 14.44 5.26 12.71
CA HIS A 3 13.15 4.92 12.10
C HIS A 3 12.06 5.64 12.87
N GLN A 4 11.10 6.19 12.15
CA GLN A 4 9.91 6.72 12.78
C GLN A 4 9.18 5.57 13.50
N LYS A 5 8.56 5.89 14.66
CA LYS A 5 7.74 4.92 15.37
C LYS A 5 6.59 4.47 14.46
N PRO A 6 6.41 3.14 14.25
CA PRO A 6 5.32 2.63 13.43
C PRO A 6 3.96 3.05 14.01
N SER A 7 2.99 3.30 13.15
CA SER A 7 1.59 3.52 13.53
C SER A 7 0.96 2.24 14.06
N TRP A 8 1.40 1.11 13.52
CA TRP A 8 0.97 -0.23 13.89
C TRP A 8 2.06 -1.24 13.56
N SER A 9 2.18 -2.31 14.35
CA SER A 9 3.13 -3.39 14.09
C SER A 9 2.54 -4.77 14.36
N PHE A 10 3.10 -5.77 13.70
CA PHE A 10 2.68 -7.16 13.80
C PHE A 10 3.90 -8.08 13.89
N GLN A 11 3.92 -8.96 14.87
CA GLN A 11 4.98 -9.96 15.01
C GLN A 11 4.81 -11.08 14.00
N LEU A 12 5.85 -11.36 13.23
CA LEU A 12 5.90 -12.46 12.28
C LEU A 12 6.35 -13.76 12.98
N GLU A 13 6.05 -14.89 12.34
CA GLU A 13 6.38 -16.23 12.87
C GLU A 13 7.87 -16.46 13.05
N ASP A 14 8.72 -15.77 12.31
CA ASP A 14 10.18 -15.87 12.37
C ASP A 14 10.83 -14.86 13.35
N GLY A 15 10.02 -14.17 14.16
CA GLY A 15 10.46 -13.19 15.15
C GLY A 15 10.72 -11.79 14.61
N ARG A 16 10.61 -11.55 13.30
CA ARG A 16 10.66 -10.21 12.72
C ARG A 16 9.36 -9.46 12.99
N GLU A 17 9.39 -8.15 12.79
CA GLU A 17 8.23 -7.29 12.93
C GLU A 17 7.86 -6.66 11.58
N ALA A 18 6.57 -6.74 11.23
CA ALA A 18 6.00 -5.98 10.14
C ALA A 18 5.52 -4.63 10.67
N CYS A 19 6.03 -3.53 10.11
CA CYS A 19 5.72 -2.17 10.55
C CYS A 19 4.87 -1.47 9.50
N LEU A 20 3.75 -0.86 9.93
CA LEU A 20 2.94 0.04 9.12
C LEU A 20 3.10 1.48 9.63
N ILE A 21 3.33 2.40 8.70
CA ILE A 21 3.44 3.82 9.00
C ILE A 21 2.37 4.54 8.18
N PHE A 22 1.44 5.20 8.87
CA PHE A 22 0.51 6.14 8.24
C PHE A 22 1.13 7.53 8.34
N THR A 23 1.45 8.11 7.20
CA THR A 23 2.05 9.45 7.15
C THR A 23 0.99 10.53 7.40
N THR A 24 1.42 11.65 7.96
CA THR A 24 0.59 12.81 8.28
C THR A 24 1.16 14.07 7.63
N LYS A 25 0.52 15.20 7.80
CA LYS A 25 1.00 16.50 7.33
C LYS A 25 2.40 16.86 7.84
N ASP A 26 2.79 16.34 9.02
CA ASP A 26 4.10 16.61 9.61
C ASP A 26 5.26 15.98 8.83
N HIS A 27 4.98 14.98 7.99
CA HIS A 27 5.95 14.35 7.10
C HIS A 27 6.17 15.16 5.80
N GLY A 28 5.40 16.22 5.60
CA GLY A 28 5.40 17.01 4.38
C GLY A 28 4.65 16.36 3.22
N ASN A 29 4.80 16.96 2.04
CA ASN A 29 4.19 16.41 0.83
C ASN A 29 4.99 15.20 0.33
N LEU A 30 4.36 14.04 0.25
CA LEU A 30 4.93 12.79 -0.25
C LEU A 30 4.33 12.37 -1.60
N SER A 31 3.63 13.29 -2.31
CA SER A 31 3.12 13.03 -3.67
C SER A 31 4.26 12.68 -4.63
N ILE A 32 4.02 11.72 -5.51
CA ILE A 32 4.96 11.35 -6.57
C ILE A 32 5.07 12.41 -7.68
N ASP A 33 4.17 13.40 -7.71
CA ASP A 33 4.16 14.49 -8.70
C ASP A 33 5.18 15.61 -8.39
N GLN A 34 5.83 15.56 -7.23
CA GLN A 34 6.84 16.55 -6.88
C GLN A 34 8.23 16.16 -7.38
N ASP A 35 9.18 17.08 -7.21
CA ASP A 35 10.58 16.83 -7.52
C ASP A 35 11.10 15.55 -6.84
N HIS A 36 11.70 14.66 -7.61
CA HIS A 36 12.14 13.35 -7.16
C HIS A 36 13.16 13.42 -6.01
N GLN A 37 14.07 14.42 -6.03
CA GLN A 37 15.07 14.55 -4.97
C GLN A 37 14.42 14.96 -3.65
N VAL A 38 13.46 15.89 -3.71
CA VAL A 38 12.69 16.32 -2.54
C VAL A 38 11.88 15.17 -1.97
N LEU A 39 11.22 14.39 -2.83
CA LEU A 39 10.48 13.20 -2.42
C LEU A 39 11.39 12.19 -1.72
N THR A 40 12.52 11.86 -2.34
CA THR A 40 13.49 10.89 -1.79
C THR A 40 14.01 11.32 -0.42
N ILE A 41 14.36 12.60 -0.24
CA ILE A 41 14.81 13.12 1.05
C ILE A 41 13.74 12.95 2.14
N ARG A 42 12.47 13.24 1.82
CA ARG A 42 11.36 13.10 2.77
C ARG A 42 11.08 11.63 3.10
N GLN A 43 11.09 10.77 2.10
CA GLN A 43 10.92 9.33 2.29
C GLN A 43 12.00 8.74 3.19
N ARG A 44 13.26 9.07 2.93
CA ARG A 44 14.40 8.61 3.74
C ARG A 44 14.42 9.17 5.16
N ALA A 45 13.79 10.30 5.40
CA ALA A 45 13.62 10.82 6.75
C ALA A 45 12.66 9.94 7.61
N ILE A 46 11.79 9.16 6.98
CA ILE A 46 10.83 8.26 7.63
C ILE A 46 11.42 6.84 7.72
N VAL A 47 11.86 6.29 6.59
CA VAL A 47 12.57 5.00 6.48
C VAL A 47 13.74 5.22 5.54
N ASP A 48 14.97 5.07 6.07
CA ASP A 48 16.22 5.36 5.34
C ASP A 48 16.59 4.26 4.34
N GLU A 49 15.69 4.03 3.40
CA GLU A 49 15.84 3.11 2.27
C GLU A 49 15.17 3.70 1.02
N GLU A 50 15.43 3.15 -0.14
CA GLU A 50 14.69 3.52 -1.37
C GLU A 50 13.30 2.90 -1.36
N TRP A 51 12.29 3.78 -1.41
CA TRP A 51 10.91 3.34 -1.38
C TRP A 51 10.43 2.81 -2.73
N ASN A 52 9.55 1.85 -2.65
CA ASN A 52 8.78 1.35 -3.79
C ASN A 52 7.38 1.94 -3.74
N TYR A 53 6.95 2.54 -4.84
CA TYR A 53 5.65 3.16 -5.02
C TYR A 53 5.14 2.98 -6.45
N LEU A 54 3.84 3.14 -6.64
CA LEU A 54 3.18 2.93 -7.92
C LEU A 54 2.57 4.22 -8.46
N GLU A 55 2.45 4.32 -9.78
CA GLU A 55 1.49 5.16 -10.44
C GLU A 55 0.12 4.48 -10.37
N GLN A 56 -0.74 4.91 -9.42
CA GLN A 56 -2.02 4.30 -9.12
C GLN A 56 -3.09 4.75 -10.14
N VAL A 57 -3.71 3.79 -10.80
CA VAL A 57 -4.64 4.00 -11.92
C VAL A 57 -6.07 3.55 -11.63
N HIS A 58 -6.36 3.18 -10.37
CA HIS A 58 -7.63 2.60 -9.93
C HIS A 58 -7.98 1.29 -10.65
N GLY A 59 -6.96 0.52 -11.00
CA GLY A 59 -7.04 -0.78 -11.65
C GLY A 59 -6.89 -1.95 -10.69
N VAL A 60 -6.35 -3.06 -11.19
CA VAL A 60 -6.17 -4.31 -10.43
C VAL A 60 -4.77 -4.91 -10.59
N GLU A 61 -3.85 -4.18 -11.22
CA GLU A 61 -2.49 -4.68 -11.42
C GLU A 61 -1.75 -4.76 -10.09
N VAL A 62 -1.07 -5.89 -9.89
CA VAL A 62 -0.34 -6.22 -8.66
C VAL A 62 1.14 -6.41 -8.97
N VAL A 63 1.99 -5.63 -8.33
CA VAL A 63 3.43 -5.64 -8.55
C VAL A 63 4.16 -6.36 -7.42
N GLN A 64 4.93 -7.39 -7.76
CA GLN A 64 5.87 -7.98 -6.81
C GLN A 64 7.16 -7.16 -6.76
N VAL A 65 7.54 -6.73 -5.57
CA VAL A 65 8.76 -5.96 -5.29
C VAL A 65 9.84 -6.89 -4.72
N LYS A 66 11.07 -6.78 -5.22
CA LYS A 66 12.18 -7.67 -4.86
C LYS A 66 13.32 -6.98 -4.13
N SER A 67 13.46 -5.67 -4.28
CA SER A 67 14.50 -4.86 -3.65
C SER A 67 14.03 -3.41 -3.43
N PRO A 68 14.71 -2.61 -2.60
CA PRO A 68 14.46 -1.17 -2.53
C PRO A 68 14.56 -0.52 -3.92
N GLY A 69 13.64 0.38 -4.26
CA GLY A 69 13.61 1.12 -5.53
C GLY A 69 13.22 0.33 -6.79
N ASP A 70 12.87 -0.95 -6.67
CA ASP A 70 12.60 -1.88 -7.81
C ASP A 70 11.42 -1.46 -8.71
N CYS A 71 10.45 -0.71 -8.19
CA CYS A 71 9.22 -0.42 -8.93
C CYS A 71 8.73 1.03 -8.84
N GLN A 72 9.63 1.99 -8.70
CA GLN A 72 9.27 3.41 -8.60
C GLN A 72 8.49 3.90 -9.82
N GLY A 73 7.23 4.33 -9.60
CA GLY A 73 6.34 4.85 -10.65
C GLY A 73 5.80 3.82 -11.65
N ARG A 74 5.98 2.52 -11.39
CA ARG A 74 5.34 1.49 -12.21
C ARG A 74 3.82 1.54 -12.03
N SER A 75 3.06 1.41 -13.12
CA SER A 75 1.60 1.40 -13.07
C SER A 75 1.06 0.19 -12.29
N GLY A 76 0.09 0.43 -11.40
CA GLY A 76 -0.57 -0.60 -10.60
C GLY A 76 -1.27 -0.03 -9.37
N ASP A 77 -2.10 -0.85 -8.72
CA ASP A 77 -2.87 -0.45 -7.54
C ASP A 77 -2.65 -1.37 -6.33
N ALA A 78 -1.79 -2.37 -6.48
CA ALA A 78 -1.31 -3.16 -5.36
C ALA A 78 0.16 -3.55 -5.57
N LEU A 79 0.89 -3.63 -4.46
CA LEU A 79 2.25 -4.13 -4.50
C LEU A 79 2.52 -4.99 -3.26
N PHE A 80 3.42 -5.95 -3.40
CA PHE A 80 3.80 -6.80 -2.28
C PHE A 80 5.27 -7.21 -2.33
N THR A 81 5.82 -7.52 -1.18
CA THR A 81 7.17 -8.08 -1.03
C THR A 81 7.19 -9.24 -0.05
N LYS A 82 8.16 -10.13 -0.22
CA LYS A 82 8.53 -11.18 0.74
C LYS A 82 9.92 -10.95 1.35
N LYS A 83 10.50 -9.81 1.05
CA LYS A 83 11.84 -9.43 1.49
C LYS A 83 11.77 -8.51 2.69
N SER A 84 12.72 -8.67 3.61
CA SER A 84 12.96 -7.71 4.69
C SER A 84 13.58 -6.44 4.14
N GLU A 85 13.42 -5.35 4.87
CA GLU A 85 14.08 -4.06 4.59
C GLU A 85 13.77 -3.50 3.19
N VAL A 86 12.61 -3.88 2.66
CA VAL A 86 12.09 -3.39 1.38
C VAL A 86 10.83 -2.59 1.66
N PRO A 87 10.92 -1.26 1.78
CA PRO A 87 9.74 -0.44 2.00
C PRO A 87 8.86 -0.41 0.76
N ILE A 88 7.58 -0.61 0.98
CA ILE A 88 6.53 -0.48 -0.02
C ILE A 88 5.54 0.59 0.43
N SER A 89 5.02 1.38 -0.49
CA SER A 89 4.09 2.46 -0.17
C SER A 89 2.99 2.61 -1.21
N ILE A 90 1.84 3.09 -0.77
CA ILE A 90 0.74 3.56 -1.60
C ILE A 90 0.34 4.96 -1.15
N GLN A 91 -0.21 5.73 -2.06
CA GLN A 91 -0.72 7.07 -1.80
C GLN A 91 -2.24 7.04 -1.74
N VAL A 92 -2.81 7.69 -0.74
CA VAL A 92 -4.25 7.80 -0.61
C VAL A 92 -4.61 9.23 -0.18
N ALA A 93 -5.76 9.70 -0.66
CA ALA A 93 -6.47 10.86 -0.15
C ALA A 93 -7.79 10.38 0.45
N ASP A 94 -8.70 9.90 -0.39
CA ASP A 94 -10.04 9.43 -0.02
C ASP A 94 -10.16 7.90 -0.06
N CYS A 95 -9.43 7.25 -0.98
CA CYS A 95 -9.46 5.81 -1.16
C CYS A 95 -8.91 5.05 0.06
N ALA A 96 -9.40 3.84 0.27
CA ALA A 96 -8.99 3.00 1.39
C ALA A 96 -7.63 2.32 1.14
N PRO A 97 -6.61 2.54 1.99
CA PRO A 97 -5.40 1.73 1.98
C PRO A 97 -5.63 0.43 2.76
N VAL A 98 -5.32 -0.70 2.14
CA VAL A 98 -5.39 -2.01 2.80
C VAL A 98 -4.01 -2.64 2.84
N ALA A 99 -3.51 -2.91 4.04
CA ALA A 99 -2.32 -3.72 4.23
C ALA A 99 -2.71 -5.19 4.40
N LEU A 100 -2.04 -6.05 3.64
CA LEU A 100 -2.20 -7.51 3.70
C LEU A 100 -0.93 -8.12 4.28
N ILE A 101 -1.06 -8.90 5.34
CA ILE A 101 0.07 -9.48 6.05
C ILE A 101 -0.07 -11.00 6.07
N ASN A 102 0.97 -11.67 5.63
CA ASN A 102 1.15 -13.08 5.88
C ASN A 102 2.13 -13.24 7.05
N PRO A 103 1.75 -13.89 8.16
CA PRO A 103 2.62 -14.10 9.30
C PRO A 103 3.95 -14.78 8.96
N SER A 104 4.01 -15.57 7.90
CA SER A 104 5.27 -16.17 7.42
C SER A 104 6.17 -15.19 6.64
N GLY A 105 5.83 -13.89 6.56
CA GLY A 105 6.73 -12.81 6.16
C GLY A 105 6.55 -12.24 4.76
N SER A 106 5.35 -12.29 4.15
CA SER A 106 5.05 -11.45 3.00
C SER A 106 4.08 -10.33 3.38
N LEU A 107 4.36 -9.13 2.86
CA LEU A 107 3.60 -7.92 3.12
C LEU A 107 3.10 -7.34 1.81
N GLY A 108 1.84 -6.91 1.77
CA GLY A 108 1.25 -6.24 0.61
C GLY A 108 0.50 -4.99 1.01
N LEU A 109 0.42 -4.03 0.09
CA LEU A 109 -0.40 -2.84 0.18
C LEU A 109 -1.31 -2.77 -1.04
N VAL A 110 -2.57 -2.40 -0.82
CA VAL A 110 -3.59 -2.28 -1.85
C VAL A 110 -4.22 -0.89 -1.77
N HIS A 111 -4.20 -0.18 -2.87
CA HIS A 111 -4.98 1.02 -3.07
C HIS A 111 -6.41 0.62 -3.47
N ALA A 112 -7.30 0.60 -2.49
CA ALA A 112 -8.66 0.14 -2.67
C ALA A 112 -9.62 1.32 -2.95
N GLY A 113 -9.48 1.94 -4.12
CA GLY A 113 -10.48 2.84 -4.67
C GLY A 113 -11.70 2.06 -5.17
N TRP A 114 -12.89 2.68 -5.24
CA TRP A 114 -14.13 2.00 -5.58
C TRP A 114 -14.09 1.25 -6.93
N LYS A 115 -13.40 1.79 -7.93
CA LYS A 115 -13.22 1.11 -9.24
C LYS A 115 -12.39 -0.16 -9.09
N GLY A 116 -11.24 -0.07 -8.41
CA GLY A 116 -10.38 -1.22 -8.14
C GLY A 116 -11.11 -2.29 -7.32
N LEU A 117 -11.91 -1.87 -6.32
CA LEU A 117 -12.74 -2.78 -5.52
C LEU A 117 -13.75 -3.55 -6.37
N THR A 118 -14.48 -2.87 -7.27
CA THR A 118 -15.44 -3.53 -8.17
C THR A 118 -14.78 -4.47 -9.17
N LEU A 119 -13.52 -4.24 -9.49
CA LEU A 119 -12.72 -5.10 -10.39
C LEU A 119 -11.96 -6.21 -9.64
N GLY A 120 -12.04 -6.24 -8.30
CA GLY A 120 -11.45 -7.28 -7.46
C GLY A 120 -9.97 -7.07 -7.15
N VAL A 121 -9.49 -5.83 -6.95
CA VAL A 121 -8.07 -5.54 -6.66
C VAL A 121 -7.55 -6.27 -5.42
N ILE A 122 -8.38 -6.39 -4.36
CA ILE A 122 -7.98 -7.12 -3.14
C ILE A 122 -7.82 -8.61 -3.43
N ASP A 123 -8.75 -9.21 -4.15
CA ASP A 123 -8.67 -10.64 -4.53
C ASP A 123 -7.45 -10.92 -5.38
N ARG A 124 -7.13 -10.03 -6.34
CA ARG A 124 -5.92 -10.11 -7.16
C ARG A 124 -4.65 -10.02 -6.32
N ALA A 125 -4.60 -9.12 -5.34
CA ALA A 125 -3.46 -9.01 -4.45
C ALA A 125 -3.28 -10.28 -3.60
N ILE A 126 -4.36 -10.81 -3.01
CA ILE A 126 -4.35 -12.06 -2.24
C ILE A 126 -3.89 -13.23 -3.11
N GLU A 127 -4.41 -13.35 -4.34
CA GLU A 127 -4.02 -14.38 -5.29
C GLU A 127 -2.52 -14.30 -5.63
N ALA A 128 -2.02 -13.09 -5.96
CA ALA A 128 -0.63 -12.89 -6.31
C ALA A 128 0.32 -13.24 -5.13
N MET A 129 -0.02 -12.81 -3.93
CA MET A 129 0.74 -13.14 -2.71
C MET A 129 0.72 -14.65 -2.43
N SER A 130 -0.42 -15.31 -2.65
CA SER A 130 -0.61 -16.75 -2.40
C SER A 130 0.20 -17.64 -3.34
N LYS A 131 0.49 -17.20 -4.56
CA LYS A 131 1.38 -17.90 -5.50
C LYS A 131 2.83 -17.95 -5.04
N VAL A 132 3.22 -17.06 -4.17
CA VAL A 132 4.62 -16.91 -3.72
C VAL A 132 4.82 -17.47 -2.31
N ARG A 133 3.79 -17.38 -1.47
CA ARG A 133 3.70 -17.92 -0.12
C ARG A 133 2.24 -18.26 0.22
N ASN A 134 1.99 -18.67 1.47
CA ASN A 134 0.64 -18.88 1.99
C ASN A 134 -0.21 -17.60 1.86
N LYS A 135 -1.53 -17.76 1.90
CA LYS A 135 -2.47 -16.61 1.87
C LYS A 135 -2.21 -15.64 3.01
N PRO A 136 -2.35 -14.33 2.81
CA PRO A 136 -2.44 -13.37 3.90
C PRO A 136 -3.56 -13.77 4.87
N SER A 137 -3.32 -13.64 6.15
CA SER A 137 -4.31 -13.95 7.20
C SER A 137 -4.67 -12.73 8.04
N VAL A 138 -3.97 -11.63 7.86
CA VAL A 138 -4.24 -10.35 8.53
C VAL A 138 -4.41 -9.27 7.48
N ALA A 139 -5.48 -8.47 7.63
CA ALA A 139 -5.71 -7.27 6.86
C ALA A 139 -5.87 -6.07 7.80
N VAL A 140 -5.21 -4.97 7.49
CA VAL A 140 -5.32 -3.72 8.23
C VAL A 140 -5.85 -2.65 7.29
N LEU A 141 -7.00 -2.08 7.62
CA LEU A 141 -7.57 -0.94 6.93
C LEU A 141 -7.00 0.35 7.53
N GLY A 142 -6.39 1.17 6.69
CA GLY A 142 -5.88 2.48 7.10
C GLY A 142 -6.93 3.59 6.95
N PRO A 143 -6.53 4.84 7.24
CA PRO A 143 -7.42 6.00 7.13
C PRO A 143 -7.94 6.17 5.70
N CYS A 144 -9.25 6.40 5.58
CA CYS A 144 -9.92 6.71 4.30
C CYS A 144 -11.10 7.66 4.56
N ILE A 145 -11.72 8.13 3.47
CA ILE A 145 -12.90 8.98 3.59
C ILE A 145 -14.06 8.24 4.27
N HIS A 146 -14.74 8.93 5.17
CA HIS A 146 -15.92 8.38 5.81
C HIS A 146 -17.13 8.46 4.87
N PRO A 147 -18.05 7.47 4.85
CA PRO A 147 -19.21 7.43 3.95
C PRO A 147 -20.05 8.70 3.94
N ASN A 148 -20.17 9.39 5.08
CA ASN A 148 -20.94 10.65 5.21
C ASN A 148 -20.36 11.82 4.40
N PHE A 149 -19.12 11.72 3.94
CA PHE A 149 -18.41 12.76 3.18
C PHE A 149 -18.09 12.32 1.75
N TYR A 150 -18.46 11.09 1.38
CA TYR A 150 -18.16 10.52 0.08
C TYR A 150 -19.36 10.68 -0.84
N GLU A 151 -19.24 11.60 -1.81
CA GLU A 151 -20.26 11.79 -2.85
C GLU A 151 -20.17 10.62 -3.84
N PHE A 152 -21.19 9.76 -3.82
CA PHE A 152 -21.29 8.62 -4.71
C PHE A 152 -22.59 8.72 -5.50
N GLY A 153 -22.47 8.99 -6.80
CA GLY A 153 -23.60 9.25 -7.67
C GLY A 153 -24.33 7.98 -8.10
N GLU A 154 -25.52 8.14 -8.67
CA GLU A 154 -26.33 7.03 -9.17
C GLU A 154 -25.61 6.20 -10.24
N LYS A 155 -24.78 6.84 -11.08
CA LYS A 155 -24.00 6.17 -12.12
C LYS A 155 -22.93 5.23 -11.53
N GLU A 156 -22.29 5.67 -10.46
CA GLU A 156 -21.28 4.89 -9.72
C GLU A 156 -21.97 3.72 -8.99
N MET A 157 -23.09 3.97 -8.33
CA MET A 157 -23.89 2.94 -7.65
C MET A 157 -24.31 1.84 -8.63
N ASN A 158 -24.79 2.19 -9.81
CA ASN A 158 -25.19 1.21 -10.83
C ASN A 158 -24.04 0.35 -11.36
N ARG A 159 -22.79 0.76 -11.14
CA ARG A 159 -21.59 -0.05 -11.47
C ARG A 159 -21.17 -0.99 -10.35
N VAL A 160 -21.41 -0.60 -9.10
CA VAL A 160 -21.05 -1.40 -7.92
C VAL A 160 -22.07 -2.49 -7.64
N CYS A 161 -23.36 -2.23 -7.92
CA CYS A 161 -24.47 -3.16 -7.62
C CYS A 161 -24.77 -4.15 -8.77
N LYS A 162 -23.89 -4.33 -9.72
CA LYS A 162 -23.94 -5.35 -10.76
C LYS A 162 -23.18 -6.61 -10.35
#